data_f25dbacd3483a8e456035d6da0e98cd1
#
_entry.id   f25dbacd3483a8e456035d6da0e98cd1
#
_cell.length_a   1.000
_cell.length_b   1.000
_cell.length_c   1.000
_cell.angle_alpha   90.00
_cell.angle_beta   90.00
_cell.angle_gamma   90.00
#
_symmetry.space_group_name_H-M   'P 1'
#
loop_
_entity.id
_entity.type
_entity.pdbx_description
1 polymer ?
#
loop_
_entity_poly.entity_id
_entity_poly.type
_entity_poly.pdbx_seq_one_letter_code
_entity_poly.pdbx_strand_id
1 'polypeptide(L)'
;MRRIFRSSALCVVLSLCVDQAIAMSRGALLLDIKEVDGKPAACIPTNDEEFENVVQIDFIGVSRSTEPTTPGINYWEAQVPTNAKPVYLKRGECIVYGQYIEGARVDMPPKPLDVGKTYYFAIIPRGEAPGPVYGAGFCVLKRTGGRPQIVQPTKGNDPCPHRR
;
A
#
# COMPACT_ATOMS: atom_id res chain seq x y z
N MET A 1 56.69 35.06 19.26
CA MET A 1 55.45 34.51 19.83
C MET A 1 54.27 34.98 18.98
N ARG A 2 53.85 34.22 17.98
CA ARG A 2 52.64 34.47 17.16
C ARG A 2 52.47 33.32 16.19
N ARG A 3 51.87 32.20 16.60
CA ARG A 3 51.35 31.13 15.74
C ARG A 3 50.62 30.06 16.56
N ILE A 4 49.53 30.37 17.22
CA ILE A 4 48.61 29.35 17.76
C ILE A 4 47.22 29.97 17.87
N PHE A 5 46.53 30.21 16.75
CA PHE A 5 45.10 30.59 16.77
C PHE A 5 44.45 30.39 15.42
N ARG A 6 44.75 29.31 14.69
CA ARG A 6 44.09 29.08 13.38
C ARG A 6 43.50 27.66 13.23
N SER A 7 43.56 26.80 14.23
CA SER A 7 43.07 25.43 14.08
C SER A 7 41.73 25.12 14.75
N SER A 8 41.18 26.03 15.57
CA SER A 8 39.93 25.76 16.30
C SER A 8 38.64 26.14 15.56
N ALA A 9 38.73 26.89 14.47
CA ALA A 9 37.54 27.33 13.74
C ALA A 9 37.04 26.34 12.70
N LEU A 10 37.87 25.32 12.33
CA LEU A 10 37.52 24.37 11.29
C LEU A 10 36.69 23.18 11.79
N CYS A 11 36.79 22.84 13.07
CA CYS A 11 36.05 21.72 13.65
C CYS A 11 34.58 22.02 13.99
N VAL A 12 34.21 23.29 14.17
CA VAL A 12 32.82 23.67 14.53
C VAL A 12 31.87 23.64 13.33
N VAL A 13 32.40 23.82 12.12
CA VAL A 13 31.56 23.84 10.89
C VAL A 13 31.17 22.43 10.43
N LEU A 14 31.94 21.38 10.77
CA LEU A 14 31.63 20.01 10.38
C LEU A 14 30.56 19.35 11.27
N SER A 15 30.26 19.90 12.44
CA SER A 15 29.27 19.30 13.37
C SER A 15 27.82 19.69 13.06
N LEU A 16 27.57 20.61 12.13
CA LEU A 16 26.22 21.10 11.80
C LEU A 16 25.58 20.40 10.60
N CYS A 17 26.23 19.42 9.98
CA CYS A 17 25.72 18.78 8.77
C CYS A 17 25.15 17.36 9.01
N VAL A 18 24.93 16.92 10.25
CA VAL A 18 24.54 15.50 10.53
C VAL A 18 23.06 15.34 10.87
N ASP A 19 22.27 16.42 10.90
CA ASP A 19 20.83 16.33 11.25
C ASP A 19 19.89 16.19 10.06
N GLN A 20 20.35 15.66 8.94
CA GLN A 20 19.49 15.51 7.76
C GLN A 20 19.59 14.07 7.24
N ALA A 21 18.72 13.22 7.61
CA ALA A 21 18.13 12.13 6.83
C ALA A 21 17.67 10.97 7.72
N ILE A 22 16.73 11.21 8.62
CA ILE A 22 15.84 10.12 9.00
C ILE A 22 14.55 10.35 8.21
N ALA A 23 14.62 10.22 6.91
CA ALA A 23 13.46 9.91 6.09
C ALA A 23 13.13 8.44 6.36
N MET A 24 12.58 8.15 7.52
CA MET A 24 11.93 6.88 7.75
C MET A 24 10.74 6.82 6.81
N SER A 25 10.84 6.03 5.74
CA SER A 25 9.65 5.63 4.99
C SER A 25 8.76 4.91 5.99
N ARG A 26 7.67 5.53 6.39
CA ARG A 26 6.64 4.83 7.15
C ARG A 26 6.21 3.65 6.29
N GLY A 27 6.30 2.44 6.84
CA GLY A 27 5.78 1.24 6.17
C GLY A 27 4.30 1.45 5.83
N ALA A 28 3.80 0.66 4.88
CA ALA A 28 2.37 0.69 4.58
C ALA A 28 1.57 0.27 5.83
N LEU A 29 0.49 0.99 6.12
CA LEU A 29 -0.49 0.56 7.10
C LEU A 29 -1.23 -0.67 6.55
N LEU A 30 -1.40 -1.69 7.38
CA LEU A 30 -1.89 -2.99 6.94
C LEU A 30 -3.41 -2.96 6.70
N LEU A 31 -3.84 -3.43 5.53
CA LEU A 31 -5.25 -3.69 5.22
C LEU A 31 -5.62 -5.14 5.58
N ASP A 32 -6.88 -5.37 5.91
CA ASP A 32 -7.45 -6.71 5.99
C ASP A 32 -7.97 -7.12 4.61
N ILE A 33 -7.45 -8.20 4.05
CA ILE A 33 -7.96 -8.75 2.79
C ILE A 33 -8.96 -9.85 3.09
N LYS A 34 -10.19 -9.67 2.61
CA LYS A 34 -11.29 -10.65 2.72
C LYS A 34 -11.70 -11.12 1.32
N GLU A 35 -12.37 -12.26 1.28
CA GLU A 35 -13.03 -12.74 0.07
C GLU A 35 -14.50 -12.30 0.08
N VAL A 36 -14.93 -11.59 -0.96
CA VAL A 36 -16.32 -11.20 -1.20
C VAL A 36 -16.70 -11.63 -2.60
N ASP A 37 -17.65 -12.55 -2.72
CA ASP A 37 -18.12 -13.11 -4.00
C ASP A 37 -16.97 -13.63 -4.89
N GLY A 38 -15.97 -14.28 -4.28
CA GLY A 38 -14.80 -14.84 -4.97
C GLY A 38 -13.78 -13.79 -5.43
N LYS A 39 -13.90 -12.54 -4.99
CA LYS A 39 -12.98 -11.43 -5.29
C LYS A 39 -12.28 -10.97 -4.01
N PRO A 40 -11.04 -10.46 -4.10
CA PRO A 40 -10.40 -9.81 -2.96
C PRO A 40 -11.09 -8.48 -2.64
N ALA A 41 -11.31 -8.24 -1.37
CA ALA A 41 -11.80 -6.99 -0.82
C ALA A 41 -10.80 -6.46 0.20
N ALA A 42 -10.34 -5.24 0.03
CA ALA A 42 -9.45 -4.55 0.97
C ALA A 42 -10.28 -3.74 1.96
N CYS A 43 -10.16 -4.08 3.23
CA CYS A 43 -10.92 -3.48 4.32
C CYS A 43 -10.01 -2.67 5.24
N ILE A 44 -10.49 -1.53 5.72
CA ILE A 44 -9.86 -0.80 6.81
C ILE A 44 -10.03 -1.63 8.10
N PRO A 45 -8.97 -1.97 8.82
CA PRO A 45 -9.08 -2.74 10.07
C PRO A 45 -9.96 -2.02 11.11
N THR A 46 -10.71 -2.80 11.89
CA THR A 46 -11.58 -2.26 12.94
C THR A 46 -10.84 -1.95 14.23
N ASN A 47 -9.71 -2.63 14.47
CA ASN A 47 -9.02 -2.68 15.76
C ASN A 47 -7.66 -1.98 15.76
N ASP A 48 -7.28 -1.30 14.68
CA ASP A 48 -6.00 -0.63 14.57
C ASP A 48 -6.15 0.84 14.96
N GLU A 49 -5.46 1.25 16.04
CA GLU A 49 -5.46 2.63 16.52
C GLU A 49 -4.69 3.59 15.61
N GLU A 50 -3.79 3.07 14.78
CA GLU A 50 -3.01 3.85 13.81
C GLU A 50 -3.86 4.35 12.64
N PHE A 51 -5.00 3.70 12.39
CA PHE A 51 -5.91 4.12 11.33
C PHE A 51 -6.78 5.30 11.75
N GLU A 52 -6.91 6.26 10.85
CA GLU A 52 -7.92 7.30 10.99
C GLU A 52 -9.33 6.68 10.95
N ASN A 53 -10.28 7.29 11.65
CA ASN A 53 -11.65 6.80 11.66
C ASN A 53 -12.32 6.83 10.28
N VAL A 54 -11.84 7.74 9.40
CA VAL A 54 -12.34 7.92 8.05
C VAL A 54 -11.17 8.30 7.15
N VAL A 55 -10.98 7.55 6.08
CA VAL A 55 -9.92 7.78 5.08
C VAL A 55 -10.57 8.32 3.81
N GLN A 56 -10.19 9.52 3.38
CA GLN A 56 -10.53 10.01 2.05
C GLN A 56 -9.59 9.39 1.02
N ILE A 57 -10.15 8.76 0.00
CA ILE A 57 -9.38 8.02 -1.00
C ILE A 57 -8.94 8.93 -2.14
N ASP A 58 -7.70 8.80 -2.56
CA ASP A 58 -7.17 9.39 -3.79
C ASP A 58 -6.97 8.34 -4.89
N PHE A 59 -6.36 7.20 -4.54
CA PHE A 59 -6.03 6.15 -5.48
C PHE A 59 -6.26 4.76 -4.88
N ILE A 60 -6.66 3.82 -5.74
CA ILE A 60 -6.81 2.41 -5.42
C ILE A 60 -6.12 1.60 -6.51
N GLY A 61 -5.34 0.60 -6.12
CA GLY A 61 -4.67 -0.25 -7.08
C GLY A 61 -4.48 -1.69 -6.62
N VAL A 62 -4.48 -2.60 -7.58
CA VAL A 62 -4.03 -3.97 -7.39
C VAL A 62 -2.93 -4.26 -8.40
N SER A 63 -1.79 -4.69 -7.90
CA SER A 63 -0.61 -5.00 -8.70
C SER A 63 -0.03 -6.36 -8.35
N ARG A 64 0.79 -6.89 -9.25
CA ARG A 64 1.62 -8.06 -9.03
C ARG A 64 3.07 -7.67 -9.32
N SER A 65 3.94 -7.77 -8.34
CA SER A 65 5.37 -7.64 -8.59
C SER A 65 5.85 -8.86 -9.38
N THR A 66 6.62 -8.68 -10.42
CA THR A 66 7.20 -9.78 -11.22
C THR A 66 8.61 -10.15 -10.77
N GLU A 67 9.39 -9.16 -10.36
CA GLU A 67 10.76 -9.32 -9.85
C GLU A 67 11.08 -8.14 -8.91
N PRO A 68 12.06 -8.27 -7.99
CA PRO A 68 12.37 -7.21 -7.03
C PRO A 68 12.75 -5.87 -7.66
N THR A 69 13.33 -5.89 -8.87
CA THR A 69 13.83 -4.71 -9.58
C THR A 69 12.96 -4.28 -10.75
N THR A 70 11.90 -5.01 -11.05
CA THR A 70 11.01 -4.74 -12.19
C THR A 70 9.73 -4.05 -11.70
N PRO A 71 9.24 -3.02 -12.39
CA PRO A 71 7.93 -2.44 -12.09
C PRO A 71 6.84 -3.52 -12.05
N GLY A 72 5.95 -3.43 -11.08
CA GLY A 72 4.83 -4.35 -10.95
C GLY A 72 3.89 -4.27 -12.17
N ILE A 73 3.21 -5.37 -12.44
CA ILE A 73 2.13 -5.39 -13.44
C ILE A 73 0.85 -4.98 -12.73
N ASN A 74 0.19 -3.95 -13.22
CA ASN A 74 -1.07 -3.47 -12.68
C ASN A 74 -2.24 -4.31 -13.22
N TYR A 75 -3.11 -4.69 -12.31
CA TYR A 75 -4.30 -5.50 -12.57
C TYR A 75 -5.59 -4.70 -12.46
N TRP A 76 -5.59 -3.64 -11.67
CA TRP A 76 -6.69 -2.71 -11.53
C TRP A 76 -6.18 -1.39 -10.96
N GLU A 77 -6.66 -0.26 -11.51
CA GLU A 77 -6.37 1.07 -11.01
C GLU A 77 -7.59 1.97 -11.12
N ALA A 78 -7.88 2.68 -10.06
CA ALA A 78 -8.91 3.70 -10.02
C ALA A 78 -8.41 4.92 -9.23
N GLN A 79 -8.61 6.10 -9.77
CA GLN A 79 -8.24 7.37 -9.15
C GLN A 79 -9.48 8.23 -8.93
N VAL A 80 -9.59 8.86 -7.78
CA VAL A 80 -10.64 9.84 -7.48
C VAL A 80 -10.09 11.23 -7.81
N PRO A 81 -10.53 11.88 -8.91
CA PRO A 81 -10.07 13.20 -9.28
C PRO A 81 -10.38 14.24 -8.19
N THR A 82 -9.56 15.29 -8.10
CA THR A 82 -9.74 16.34 -7.07
C THR A 82 -11.04 17.11 -7.20
N ASN A 83 -11.59 17.19 -8.40
CA ASN A 83 -12.85 17.86 -8.72
C ASN A 83 -14.07 16.92 -8.65
N ALA A 84 -13.87 15.63 -8.36
CA ALA A 84 -14.96 14.67 -8.18
C ALA A 84 -15.51 14.70 -6.76
N LYS A 85 -16.68 14.08 -6.57
CA LYS A 85 -17.22 13.84 -5.23
C LYS A 85 -16.25 13.04 -4.41
N PRO A 86 -15.89 13.48 -3.19
CA PRO A 86 -14.97 12.74 -2.34
C PRO A 86 -15.49 11.35 -1.99
N VAL A 87 -14.59 10.37 -2.04
CA VAL A 87 -14.86 8.98 -1.64
C VAL A 87 -14.20 8.75 -0.28
N TYR A 88 -14.97 8.27 0.67
CA TYR A 88 -14.52 7.99 2.03
C TYR A 88 -14.67 6.52 2.35
N LEU A 89 -13.72 5.99 3.11
CA LEU A 89 -13.76 4.64 3.64
C LEU A 89 -13.59 4.69 5.16
N LYS A 90 -14.51 4.07 5.88
CA LYS A 90 -14.51 4.00 7.34
C LYS A 90 -13.90 2.69 7.82
N ARG A 91 -13.57 2.63 9.11
CA ARG A 91 -13.16 1.38 9.75
C ARG A 91 -14.19 0.27 9.52
N GLY A 92 -13.70 -0.90 9.12
CA GLY A 92 -14.54 -2.07 8.78
C GLY A 92 -15.16 -2.04 7.39
N GLU A 93 -15.17 -0.92 6.69
CA GLU A 93 -15.61 -0.84 5.30
C GLU A 93 -14.54 -1.38 4.35
N CYS A 94 -14.98 -1.91 3.22
CA CYS A 94 -14.12 -2.58 2.25
C CYS A 94 -14.36 -2.05 0.84
N ILE A 95 -13.31 -2.10 0.04
CA ILE A 95 -13.38 -1.94 -1.42
C ILE A 95 -13.13 -3.29 -2.07
N VAL A 96 -14.07 -3.75 -2.87
CA VAL A 96 -13.96 -5.01 -3.62
C VAL A 96 -13.21 -4.78 -4.92
N TYR A 97 -12.35 -5.70 -5.29
CA TYR A 97 -11.63 -5.68 -6.56
C TYR A 97 -12.55 -5.47 -7.75
N GLY A 98 -12.29 -4.44 -8.53
CA GLY A 98 -13.10 -4.07 -9.70
C GLY A 98 -14.46 -3.47 -9.37
N GLN A 99 -14.70 -3.06 -8.12
CA GLN A 99 -15.93 -2.37 -7.73
C GLN A 99 -16.08 -1.04 -8.48
N TYR A 100 -17.29 -0.74 -8.91
CA TYR A 100 -17.60 0.60 -9.38
C TYR A 100 -17.58 1.59 -8.20
N ILE A 101 -16.84 2.67 -8.35
CA ILE A 101 -16.72 3.73 -7.35
C ILE A 101 -17.21 5.02 -8.00
N GLU A 102 -18.30 5.56 -7.47
CA GLU A 102 -18.89 6.81 -7.99
C GLU A 102 -17.87 7.96 -7.97
N GLY A 103 -17.68 8.61 -9.09
CA GLY A 103 -16.73 9.71 -9.25
C GLY A 103 -15.28 9.31 -9.48
N ALA A 104 -14.92 8.04 -9.34
CA ALA A 104 -13.58 7.59 -9.67
C ALA A 104 -13.42 7.36 -11.18
N ARG A 105 -12.24 7.72 -11.69
CA ARG A 105 -11.79 7.37 -13.04
C ARG A 105 -11.07 6.03 -12.98
N VAL A 106 -11.46 5.08 -13.79
CA VAL A 106 -10.77 3.80 -13.93
C VAL A 106 -9.65 3.97 -14.96
N ASP A 107 -8.40 4.02 -14.47
CA ASP A 107 -7.22 4.14 -15.34
C ASP A 107 -6.81 2.78 -15.92
N MET A 108 -7.06 1.71 -15.14
CA MET A 108 -6.91 0.33 -15.61
C MET A 108 -8.11 -0.52 -15.17
N PRO A 109 -8.88 -1.08 -16.13
CA PRO A 109 -9.99 -1.99 -15.80
C PRO A 109 -9.47 -3.27 -15.13
N PRO A 110 -10.28 -3.89 -14.25
CA PRO A 110 -9.88 -5.09 -13.53
C PRO A 110 -9.65 -6.27 -14.49
N LYS A 111 -8.45 -6.87 -14.40
CA LYS A 111 -8.05 -8.07 -15.14
C LYS A 111 -8.35 -9.32 -14.33
N PRO A 112 -8.58 -10.48 -14.94
CA PRO A 112 -8.67 -11.75 -14.23
C PRO A 112 -7.43 -12.00 -13.36
N LEU A 113 -7.63 -12.46 -12.12
CA LEU A 113 -6.55 -12.83 -11.22
C LEU A 113 -6.21 -14.32 -11.41
N ASP A 114 -4.93 -14.59 -11.62
CA ASP A 114 -4.43 -15.94 -11.85
C ASP A 114 -4.31 -16.73 -10.53
N VAL A 115 -4.72 -17.97 -10.55
CA VAL A 115 -4.49 -18.92 -9.44
C VAL A 115 -3.00 -19.18 -9.28
N GLY A 116 -2.52 -19.30 -8.03
CA GLY A 116 -1.12 -19.55 -7.71
C GLY A 116 -0.24 -18.30 -7.82
N LYS A 117 -0.84 -17.11 -7.83
CA LYS A 117 -0.09 -15.84 -7.87
C LYS A 117 -0.38 -14.98 -6.64
N THR A 118 0.62 -14.17 -6.30
CA THR A 118 0.57 -13.20 -5.20
C THR A 118 0.41 -11.80 -5.76
N TYR A 119 -0.45 -11.02 -5.12
CA TYR A 119 -0.83 -9.67 -5.49
C TYR A 119 -0.67 -8.73 -4.31
N TYR A 120 -0.68 -7.44 -4.56
CA TYR A 120 -0.68 -6.39 -3.57
C TYR A 120 -1.85 -5.45 -3.83
N PHE A 121 -2.68 -5.24 -2.82
CA PHE A 121 -3.77 -4.26 -2.84
C PHE A 121 -3.28 -2.99 -2.13
N ALA A 122 -3.42 -1.83 -2.77
CA ALA A 122 -3.04 -0.55 -2.21
C ALA A 122 -4.21 0.43 -2.24
N ILE A 123 -4.33 1.21 -1.18
CA ILE A 123 -5.21 2.38 -1.08
C ILE A 123 -4.33 3.55 -0.67
N ILE A 124 -4.31 4.59 -1.49
CA ILE A 124 -3.58 5.83 -1.20
C ILE A 124 -4.61 6.87 -0.76
N PRO A 125 -4.53 7.37 0.46
CA PRO A 125 -5.41 8.42 0.93
C PRO A 125 -5.05 9.75 0.28
N ARG A 126 -6.03 10.63 0.18
CA ARG A 126 -5.81 12.01 -0.19
C ARG A 126 -5.21 12.77 1.00
N GLY A 127 -4.12 13.49 0.77
CA GLY A 127 -3.44 14.26 1.80
C GLY A 127 -2.13 14.83 1.28
N GLU A 128 -1.36 15.43 2.18
CA GLU A 128 -0.03 15.91 1.86
C GLU A 128 0.95 14.73 1.72
N ALA A 129 1.69 14.68 0.64
CA ALA A 129 2.74 13.68 0.43
C ALA A 129 3.98 14.01 1.30
N PRO A 130 4.66 13.01 1.90
CA PRO A 130 4.34 11.59 1.86
C PRO A 130 3.38 11.17 2.96
N GLY A 131 2.11 10.93 2.60
CA GLY A 131 1.11 10.38 3.50
C GLY A 131 1.25 8.86 3.69
N PRO A 132 0.51 8.26 4.64
CA PRO A 132 0.49 6.82 4.82
C PRO A 132 -0.11 6.14 3.59
N VAL A 133 0.49 5.03 3.17
CA VAL A 133 -0.10 4.13 2.17
C VAL A 133 -0.71 2.96 2.91
N TYR A 134 -1.95 2.63 2.61
CA TYR A 134 -2.59 1.43 3.13
C TYR A 134 -2.40 0.30 2.14
N GLY A 135 -1.99 -0.88 2.61
CA GLY A 135 -1.73 -1.96 1.68
C GLY A 135 -1.61 -3.32 2.34
N ALA A 136 -1.89 -4.35 1.55
CA ALA A 136 -1.68 -5.73 1.97
C ALA A 136 -1.43 -6.65 0.78
N GLY A 137 -0.57 -7.65 1.01
CA GLY A 137 -0.38 -8.76 0.11
C GLY A 137 -1.50 -9.78 0.25
N PHE A 138 -1.88 -10.44 -0.86
CA PHE A 138 -2.77 -11.58 -0.88
C PHE A 138 -2.40 -12.54 -2.01
N CYS A 139 -2.86 -13.76 -1.94
CA CYS A 139 -2.72 -14.70 -3.04
C CYS A 139 -4.04 -15.37 -3.41
N VAL A 140 -4.10 -15.84 -4.65
CA VAL A 140 -5.24 -16.59 -5.18
C VAL A 140 -4.85 -18.06 -5.21
N LEU A 141 -5.48 -18.88 -4.38
CA LEU A 141 -5.23 -20.32 -4.31
C LEU A 141 -6.35 -21.10 -4.99
N LYS A 142 -6.05 -22.32 -5.41
CA LYS A 142 -7.06 -23.24 -5.91
C LYS A 142 -7.69 -23.98 -4.73
N ARG A 143 -8.98 -23.80 -4.52
CA ARG A 143 -9.75 -24.57 -3.52
C ARG A 143 -10.06 -25.96 -4.01
N THR A 144 -10.16 -26.92 -3.10
CA THR A 144 -10.76 -28.23 -3.37
C THR A 144 -12.20 -28.00 -3.87
N GLY A 145 -12.49 -28.36 -5.13
CA GLY A 145 -13.77 -28.02 -5.78
C GLY A 145 -13.68 -26.95 -6.89
N GLY A 146 -12.47 -26.42 -7.18
CA GLY A 146 -12.18 -25.64 -8.38
C GLY A 146 -12.39 -24.13 -8.28
N ARG A 147 -13.05 -23.62 -7.25
CA ARG A 147 -13.21 -22.17 -7.06
C ARG A 147 -11.90 -21.53 -6.56
N PRO A 148 -11.53 -20.34 -7.02
CA PRO A 148 -10.41 -19.61 -6.43
C PRO A 148 -10.73 -19.24 -4.97
N GLN A 149 -9.69 -19.21 -4.13
CA GLN A 149 -9.75 -18.77 -2.75
C GLN A 149 -8.78 -17.61 -2.57
N ILE A 150 -9.23 -16.51 -1.97
CA ILE A 150 -8.39 -15.38 -1.62
C ILE A 150 -7.86 -15.60 -0.21
N VAL A 151 -6.53 -15.49 -0.05
CA VAL A 151 -5.87 -15.69 1.24
C VAL A 151 -4.87 -14.55 1.47
N GLN A 152 -4.94 -13.96 2.65
CA GLN A 152 -3.94 -13.00 3.13
C GLN A 152 -2.90 -13.74 3.97
N PRO A 153 -1.59 -13.59 3.70
CA PRO A 153 -0.54 -14.08 4.58
C PRO A 153 -0.62 -13.42 5.95
N THR A 154 -0.44 -14.21 7.01
CA THR A 154 -0.33 -13.70 8.37
C THR A 154 1.01 -14.10 8.97
N LYS A 155 1.44 -13.40 10.05
CA LYS A 155 2.69 -13.73 10.74
C LYS A 155 2.68 -15.18 11.21
N GLY A 156 3.62 -15.99 10.69
CA GLY A 156 3.75 -17.41 11.01
C GLY A 156 2.88 -18.35 10.16
N ASN A 157 2.03 -17.82 9.27
CA ASN A 157 1.26 -18.61 8.32
C ASN A 157 1.22 -17.88 6.96
N ASP A 158 2.09 -18.30 6.05
CA ASP A 158 2.13 -17.79 4.68
C ASP A 158 1.85 -18.92 3.69
N PRO A 159 0.58 -19.15 3.32
CA PRO A 159 0.19 -20.16 2.36
C PRO A 159 0.43 -19.75 0.91
N CYS A 160 0.90 -18.52 0.68
CA CYS A 160 1.12 -18.00 -0.65
C CYS A 160 2.35 -18.62 -1.31
N PRO A 161 2.31 -18.85 -2.63
CA PRO A 161 3.46 -19.36 -3.35
C PRO A 161 4.61 -18.35 -3.26
N HIS A 162 5.70 -18.76 -2.62
CA HIS A 162 6.94 -17.99 -2.67
C HIS A 162 7.57 -18.19 -4.04
N ARG A 163 8.12 -17.10 -4.59
CA ARG A 163 8.93 -17.22 -5.79
C ARG A 163 10.23 -17.92 -5.45
N ARG A 164 10.52 -18.92 -6.20
CA ARG A 164 11.85 -19.51 -6.27
C ARG A 164 12.67 -18.79 -7.34
#